data_8f079ecaff7c7b6f35dba2f3763d27de
#
_entry.id   8f079ecaff7c7b6f35dba2f3763d27de
#
_cell.length_a   1.000
_cell.length_b   1.000
_cell.length_c   1.000
_cell.angle_alpha   90.00
_cell.angle_beta   90.00
_cell.angle_gamma   90.00
#
_symmetry.space_group_name_H-M   'P 1'
#
loop_
_entity.id
_entity.type
_entity.pdbx_description
1 polymer ?
#
loop_
_entity_poly.entity_id
_entity_poly.type
_entity_poly.pdbx_seq_one_letter_code
_entity_poly.pdbx_strand_id
1 'polypeptide(L)'
;MTDKPKLKAKDAPDLGRFDWEDPFRLNDQLTEEERMLRDAARAYAQEKLQPRVVAAYREETTDPAIFREMGEMGLLGVTVPEEYGGLGASYVA
;
A
#
# COMPACT_ATOMS: atom_id res chain seq x y z
N MET A 1 -1.74 -24.39 -35.03
CA MET A 1 -0.98 -23.60 -34.05
C MET A 1 -1.81 -22.40 -33.63
N THR A 2 -2.17 -22.35 -32.38
CA THR A 2 -2.88 -21.20 -31.85
C THR A 2 -1.83 -20.15 -31.46
N ASP A 3 -1.83 -19.00 -32.14
CA ASP A 3 -1.00 -17.88 -31.77
C ASP A 3 -1.48 -17.35 -30.44
N LYS A 4 -0.66 -17.51 -29.40
CA LYS A 4 -0.89 -16.85 -28.13
C LYS A 4 -0.61 -15.35 -28.29
N PRO A 5 -1.46 -14.47 -27.74
CA PRO A 5 -1.19 -13.04 -27.81
C PRO A 5 0.17 -12.77 -27.14
N LYS A 6 1.06 -12.12 -27.88
CA LYS A 6 2.36 -11.70 -27.34
C LYS A 6 2.12 -10.53 -26.40
N LEU A 7 2.49 -10.71 -25.15
CA LEU A 7 2.54 -9.60 -24.21
C LEU A 7 3.56 -8.58 -24.71
N LYS A 8 3.22 -7.30 -24.61
CA LYS A 8 4.19 -6.25 -24.91
C LYS A 8 5.37 -6.40 -23.94
N ALA A 9 6.58 -6.12 -24.41
CA ALA A 9 7.80 -6.33 -23.63
C ALA A 9 7.76 -5.67 -22.24
N LYS A 10 7.06 -4.52 -22.11
CA LYS A 10 6.86 -3.82 -20.84
C LYS A 10 5.86 -4.49 -19.90
N ASP A 11 4.96 -5.32 -20.42
CA ASP A 11 3.90 -5.99 -19.66
C ASP A 11 4.26 -7.45 -19.35
N ALA A 12 5.29 -7.98 -20.00
CA ALA A 12 5.76 -9.34 -19.77
C ALA A 12 6.55 -9.42 -18.46
N PRO A 13 6.22 -10.38 -17.57
CA PRO A 13 7.04 -10.57 -16.38
C PRO A 13 8.43 -11.08 -16.78
N ASP A 14 9.47 -10.44 -16.27
CA ASP A 14 10.83 -10.89 -16.45
C ASP A 14 11.13 -12.03 -15.46
N LEU A 15 10.79 -13.25 -15.88
CA LEU A 15 10.95 -14.44 -15.05
C LEU A 15 12.43 -14.85 -14.87
N GLY A 16 13.32 -14.27 -15.64
CA GLY A 16 14.76 -14.52 -15.53
C GLY A 16 15.49 -13.58 -14.57
N ARG A 17 14.80 -12.57 -14.05
CA ARG A 17 15.38 -11.57 -13.18
C ARG A 17 14.77 -11.62 -11.79
N PHE A 18 15.63 -11.71 -10.77
CA PHE A 18 15.19 -11.64 -9.38
C PHE A 18 14.86 -10.20 -8.99
N ASP A 19 13.65 -9.98 -8.50
CA ASP A 19 13.22 -8.69 -7.96
C ASP A 19 13.28 -8.77 -6.43
N TRP A 20 14.28 -8.14 -5.85
CA TRP A 20 14.48 -8.16 -4.40
C TRP A 20 13.43 -7.34 -3.63
N GLU A 21 12.76 -6.39 -4.30
CA GLU A 21 11.70 -5.59 -3.68
C GLU A 21 10.39 -6.37 -3.57
N ASP A 22 10.16 -7.30 -4.49
CA ASP A 22 8.98 -8.16 -4.49
C ASP A 22 9.34 -9.59 -4.97
N PRO A 23 10.14 -10.33 -4.17
CA PRO A 23 10.69 -11.62 -4.60
C PRO A 23 9.61 -12.69 -4.85
N PHE A 24 8.48 -12.60 -4.18
CA PHE A 24 7.36 -13.53 -4.35
C PHE A 24 6.28 -13.03 -5.30
N ARG A 25 6.48 -11.86 -5.89
CA ARG A 25 5.53 -11.24 -6.81
C ARG A 25 4.14 -11.07 -6.21
N LEU A 26 4.09 -10.69 -4.93
CA LEU A 26 2.84 -10.47 -4.21
C LEU A 26 2.03 -9.32 -4.81
N ASN A 27 2.70 -8.34 -5.39
CA ASN A 27 2.06 -7.21 -6.04
C ASN A 27 1.11 -7.65 -7.17
N ASP A 28 1.45 -8.70 -7.90
CA ASP A 28 0.62 -9.24 -8.99
C ASP A 28 -0.67 -9.89 -8.47
N GLN A 29 -0.70 -10.28 -7.20
CA GLN A 29 -1.81 -10.95 -6.55
C GLN A 29 -2.81 -9.99 -5.93
N LEU A 30 -2.45 -8.72 -5.79
CA LEU A 30 -3.31 -7.71 -5.20
C LEU A 30 -4.36 -7.21 -6.20
N THR A 31 -5.56 -6.92 -5.72
CA THR A 31 -6.58 -6.24 -6.52
C THR A 31 -6.18 -4.78 -6.74
N GLU A 32 -6.85 -4.11 -7.68
CA GLU A 32 -6.61 -2.70 -7.96
C GLU A 32 -6.89 -1.82 -6.74
N GLU A 33 -7.98 -2.09 -6.01
CA GLU A 33 -8.30 -1.37 -4.76
C GLU A 33 -7.23 -1.56 -3.70
N GLU A 34 -6.73 -2.77 -3.53
CA GLU A 34 -5.68 -3.08 -2.57
C GLU A 34 -4.37 -2.35 -2.93
N ARG A 35 -4.04 -2.27 -4.22
CA ARG A 35 -2.88 -1.51 -4.69
C ARG A 35 -3.04 -0.02 -4.44
N MET A 36 -4.21 0.53 -4.70
CA MET A 36 -4.51 1.94 -4.45
C MET A 36 -4.37 2.28 -2.98
N LEU A 37 -4.89 1.44 -2.11
CA LEU A 37 -4.77 1.63 -0.66
C LEU A 37 -3.32 1.55 -0.20
N ARG A 38 -2.57 0.57 -0.67
CA ARG A 38 -1.14 0.44 -0.39
C ARG A 38 -0.37 1.68 -0.84
N ASP A 39 -0.61 2.14 -2.06
CA ASP A 39 0.10 3.30 -2.62
C ASP A 39 -0.21 4.57 -1.84
N ALA A 40 -1.48 4.76 -1.46
CA ALA A 40 -1.89 5.90 -0.62
C ALA A 40 -1.22 5.84 0.76
N ALA A 41 -1.21 4.68 1.40
CA ALA A 41 -0.57 4.48 2.70
C ALA A 41 0.94 4.72 2.61
N ARG A 42 1.58 4.22 1.55
CA ARG A 42 3.01 4.42 1.31
C ARG A 42 3.36 5.88 1.11
N ALA A 43 2.58 6.59 0.30
CA ALA A 43 2.79 8.02 0.07
C ALA A 43 2.68 8.80 1.38
N TYR A 44 1.64 8.53 2.17
CA TYR A 44 1.48 9.15 3.48
C TYR A 44 2.67 8.86 4.40
N ALA A 45 3.09 7.59 4.47
CA ALA A 45 4.20 7.19 5.33
C ALA A 45 5.50 7.90 4.93
N GLN A 46 5.81 7.98 3.65
CA GLN A 46 7.03 8.62 3.18
C GLN A 46 7.01 10.14 3.30
N GLU A 47 5.86 10.76 3.05
CA GLU A 47 5.75 12.22 3.05
C GLU A 47 5.51 12.81 4.44
N LYS A 48 4.74 12.13 5.29
CA LYS A 48 4.29 12.66 6.58
C LYS A 48 4.90 11.96 7.79
N LEU A 49 5.04 10.63 7.76
CA LEU A 49 5.57 9.89 8.91
C LEU A 49 7.09 9.86 8.93
N GLN A 50 7.71 9.52 7.82
CA GLN A 50 9.17 9.36 7.75
C GLN A 50 9.94 10.61 8.18
N PRO A 51 9.55 11.84 7.80
CA PRO A 51 10.22 13.03 8.28
C PRO A 51 10.13 13.27 9.78
N ARG A 52 9.11 12.71 10.45
CA ARG A 52 8.85 12.89 11.89
C ARG A 52 9.47 11.81 12.75
N VAL A 53 9.71 10.61 12.18
CA VAL A 53 9.98 9.41 12.99
C VAL A 53 11.29 9.48 13.76
N VAL A 54 12.33 10.06 13.19
CA VAL A 54 13.64 10.14 13.85
C VAL A 54 13.60 11.06 15.07
N ALA A 55 12.99 12.23 14.91
CA ALA A 55 12.84 13.19 16.02
C ALA A 55 11.91 12.63 17.10
N ALA A 56 10.80 12.03 16.69
CA ALA A 56 9.85 11.40 17.62
C ALA A 56 10.53 10.30 18.45
N TYR A 57 11.34 9.47 17.81
CA TYR A 57 12.10 8.43 18.49
C TYR A 57 13.11 9.01 19.50
N ARG A 58 13.87 10.02 19.10
CA ARG A 58 14.89 10.66 19.96
C ARG A 58 14.28 11.37 21.15
N GLU A 59 13.14 12.01 20.96
CA GLU A 59 12.47 12.82 21.99
C GLU A 59 11.43 12.03 22.78
N GLU A 60 11.20 10.75 22.43
CA GLU A 60 10.18 9.90 23.04
C GLU A 60 8.78 10.52 22.99
N THR A 61 8.45 11.14 21.85
CA THR A 61 7.19 11.84 21.63
C THR A 61 6.43 11.25 20.47
N THR A 62 5.11 11.45 20.46
CA THR A 62 4.23 11.10 19.33
C THR A 62 3.32 12.30 19.06
N ASP A 63 3.24 12.71 17.80
CA ASP A 63 2.32 13.76 17.37
C ASP A 63 0.90 13.17 17.23
N PRO A 64 -0.09 13.62 18.04
CA PRO A 64 -1.46 13.12 17.94
C PRO A 64 -2.12 13.39 16.58
N ALA A 65 -1.63 14.37 15.82
CA ALA A 65 -2.14 14.68 14.49
C ALA A 65 -2.01 13.50 13.52
N ILE A 66 -1.06 12.60 13.74
CA ILE A 66 -0.85 11.39 12.93
C ILE A 66 -2.12 10.55 12.89
N PHE A 67 -2.77 10.33 14.03
CA PHE A 67 -3.99 9.55 14.10
C PHE A 67 -5.14 10.19 13.33
N ARG A 68 -5.26 11.51 13.41
CA ARG A 68 -6.27 12.25 12.66
C ARG A 68 -6.01 12.16 11.15
N GLU A 69 -4.78 12.37 10.74
CA GLU A 69 -4.36 12.28 9.33
C GLU A 69 -4.63 10.88 8.76
N MET A 70 -4.26 9.84 9.50
CA MET A 70 -4.53 8.45 9.11
C MET A 70 -6.02 8.14 9.06
N GLY A 71 -6.79 8.68 9.99
CA GLY A 71 -8.24 8.53 9.99
C GLY A 71 -8.90 9.18 8.78
N GLU A 72 -8.45 10.36 8.38
CA GLU A 72 -8.95 11.06 7.19
C GLU A 72 -8.65 10.29 5.90
N MET A 73 -7.56 9.54 5.87
CA MET A 73 -7.20 8.66 4.76
C MET A 73 -7.89 7.30 4.77
N GLY A 74 -8.67 7.02 5.82
CA GLY A 74 -9.35 5.73 5.97
C GLY A 74 -8.46 4.60 6.48
N LEU A 75 -7.25 4.88 6.94
CA LEU A 75 -6.31 3.85 7.41
C LEU A 75 -6.65 3.31 8.80
N LEU A 76 -7.54 3.94 9.54
CA LEU A 76 -8.00 3.52 10.87
C LEU A 76 -9.35 2.80 10.82
N GLY A 77 -9.60 1.97 9.91
CA GLY A 77 -10.87 1.26 9.80
C GLY A 77 -11.03 0.63 8.44
N VAL A 78 -9.92 0.12 7.94
CA VAL A 78 -9.85 -0.43 6.57
C VAL A 78 -10.85 -1.55 6.35
N THR A 79 -11.03 -2.45 7.32
CA THR A 79 -11.93 -3.60 7.21
C THR A 79 -13.31 -3.34 7.79
N VAL A 80 -13.53 -2.19 8.42
CA VAL A 80 -14.84 -1.82 8.99
C VAL A 80 -15.81 -1.48 7.85
N PRO A 81 -17.07 -1.99 7.89
CA PRO A 81 -18.05 -1.65 6.89
C PRO A 81 -18.30 -0.14 6.78
N GLU A 82 -18.64 0.32 5.58
CA GLU A 82 -18.89 1.74 5.30
C GLU A 82 -20.02 2.31 6.16
N GLU A 83 -21.03 1.51 6.50
CA GLU A 83 -22.14 1.91 7.36
C GLU A 83 -21.70 2.34 8.76
N TYR A 84 -20.52 1.88 9.21
CA TYR A 84 -19.92 2.27 10.48
C TYR A 84 -18.76 3.26 10.33
N GLY A 85 -18.58 3.83 9.14
CA GLY A 85 -17.56 4.82 8.86
C GLY A 85 -16.21 4.27 8.39
N GLY A 86 -16.15 2.97 8.08
CA GLY A 86 -14.95 2.33 7.57
C GLY A 86 -14.84 2.35 6.04
N LEU A 87 -13.79 1.76 5.52
CA LEU A 87 -13.57 1.64 4.08
C LEU A 87 -14.26 0.42 3.46
N GLY A 88 -14.63 -0.57 4.25
CA GLY A 88 -15.20 -1.81 3.74
C GLY A 88 -14.26 -2.59 2.83
N ALA A 89 -12.96 -2.42 2.97
CA ALA A 89 -11.96 -3.10 2.17
C ALA A 89 -11.72 -4.54 2.66
N SER A 90 -11.01 -5.33 1.85
CA SER A 90 -10.68 -6.71 2.20
C SER A 90 -9.67 -6.76 3.35
N TYR A 91 -9.60 -7.92 4.01
CA TYR A 91 -8.63 -8.15 5.07
C TYR A 91 -7.18 -8.13 4.55
N VAL A 92 -6.98 -8.38 3.25
CA VAL A 92 -5.67 -8.32 2.60
C VAL A 92 -5.22 -6.87 2.39
N ALA A 93 -6.18 -5.97 2.21
CA ALA A 93 -5.86 -4.55 2.05
C ALA A 93 -5.22 -3.98 3.32
#